data_c4273f9010e0cb9b59ec17da98a13536
#
_entry.id   c4273f9010e0cb9b59ec17da98a13536
#
_cell.length_a   1.000
_cell.length_b   1.000
_cell.length_c   1.000
_cell.angle_alpha   90.00
_cell.angle_beta   90.00
_cell.angle_gamma   90.00
#
_symmetry.space_group_name_H-M   'P 1'
#
loop_
_entity.id
_entity.type
_entity.pdbx_description
1 polymer ?
#
loop_
_entity_poly.entity_id
_entity_poly.type
_entity_poly.pdbx_seq_one_letter_code
_entity_poly.pdbx_strand_id
1 'polypeptide(L)'
;KSPKNIEFVQLEPSERLIKASTGEVDIVLATLTITPQRQEVVSFSIPYDVAGQAVLVRTNSSIKSLSDLAGQNVGVIFGSTAEKNMANLVPTANLRGFKNYNDAYKALKAGHINAITSDDTILSGLAYDDDNVKILPKRYSQEPYGIAFKKSVSTVKLKEKLDFIIKDLQQKNVIPRLRKHWEIGI
;
A
#
# COMPACT_ATOMS: atom_id res chain seq x y z
N LYS A 1 -21.21 9.82 -16.64
CA LYS A 1 -20.51 9.20 -17.79
C LYS A 1 -20.46 7.69 -17.54
N SER A 2 -20.69 6.90 -18.59
CA SER A 2 -20.80 5.43 -18.51
C SER A 2 -19.49 4.79 -18.04
N PRO A 3 -19.54 3.71 -17.22
CA PRO A 3 -18.38 2.86 -16.91
C PRO A 3 -17.68 2.29 -18.15
N LYS A 4 -18.36 2.29 -19.31
CA LYS A 4 -17.82 1.82 -20.59
C LYS A 4 -16.60 2.58 -21.13
N ASN A 5 -16.24 3.71 -20.52
CA ASN A 5 -15.10 4.55 -20.93
C ASN A 5 -13.89 4.37 -20.01
N ILE A 6 -13.87 3.34 -19.16
CA ILE A 6 -12.77 3.05 -18.25
C ILE A 6 -12.23 1.66 -18.59
N GLU A 7 -10.93 1.59 -18.85
CA GLU A 7 -10.18 0.36 -18.98
C GLU A 7 -9.37 0.16 -17.70
N PHE A 8 -9.50 -1.01 -17.09
CA PHE A 8 -8.74 -1.38 -15.90
C PHE A 8 -7.51 -2.19 -16.33
N VAL A 9 -6.33 -1.70 -15.97
CA VAL A 9 -5.04 -2.34 -16.22
C VAL A 9 -4.45 -2.79 -14.90
N GLN A 10 -4.23 -4.09 -14.74
CA GLN A 10 -3.57 -4.63 -13.55
C GLN A 10 -2.06 -4.39 -13.65
N LEU A 11 -1.46 -3.87 -12.58
CA LEU A 11 -0.03 -3.58 -12.49
C LEU A 11 0.58 -4.21 -11.24
N GLU A 12 1.79 -4.70 -11.36
CA GLU A 12 2.60 -5.03 -10.19
C GLU A 12 3.03 -3.74 -9.45
N PRO A 13 3.25 -3.79 -8.13
CA PRO A 13 3.62 -2.60 -7.36
C PRO A 13 4.85 -1.86 -7.90
N SER A 14 5.85 -2.56 -8.43
CA SER A 14 7.05 -1.98 -9.03
C SER A 14 6.83 -1.27 -10.36
N GLU A 15 5.75 -1.56 -11.08
CA GLU A 15 5.44 -0.98 -12.38
C GLU A 15 4.68 0.35 -12.30
N ARG A 16 3.99 0.60 -11.16
CA ARG A 16 3.03 1.71 -11.00
C ARG A 16 3.62 3.08 -11.35
N LEU A 17 4.83 3.38 -10.88
CA LEU A 17 5.46 4.69 -11.10
C LEU A 17 5.88 4.89 -12.55
N ILE A 18 6.48 3.86 -13.17
CA ILE A 18 6.92 3.97 -14.55
C ILE A 18 5.74 4.11 -15.50
N LYS A 19 4.71 3.29 -15.34
CA LYS A 19 3.49 3.35 -16.16
C LYS A 19 2.77 4.69 -16.06
N ALA A 20 2.70 5.26 -14.83
CA ALA A 20 2.16 6.62 -14.64
C ALA A 20 3.05 7.69 -15.29
N SER A 21 4.38 7.62 -15.11
CA SER A 21 5.30 8.65 -15.61
C SER A 21 5.40 8.68 -17.13
N THR A 22 5.36 7.53 -17.79
CA THR A 22 5.36 7.42 -19.26
C THR A 22 4.01 7.80 -19.87
N GLY A 23 2.92 7.67 -19.11
CA GLY A 23 1.55 7.87 -19.58
C GLY A 23 0.98 6.64 -20.29
N GLU A 24 1.56 5.46 -20.06
CA GLU A 24 0.97 4.18 -20.50
C GLU A 24 -0.38 3.91 -19.83
N VAL A 25 -0.58 4.47 -18.63
CA VAL A 25 -1.88 4.57 -17.96
C VAL A 25 -2.17 6.03 -17.63
N ASP A 26 -3.43 6.45 -17.74
CA ASP A 26 -3.82 7.83 -17.46
C ASP A 26 -3.71 8.15 -15.96
N ILE A 27 -4.10 7.19 -15.11
CA ILE A 27 -4.03 7.30 -13.64
C ILE A 27 -3.63 5.98 -13.01
N VAL A 28 -2.95 6.05 -11.87
CA VAL A 28 -2.74 4.93 -10.95
C VAL A 28 -3.50 5.23 -9.65
N LEU A 29 -4.58 4.50 -9.41
CA LEU A 29 -5.38 4.54 -8.19
C LEU A 29 -5.23 3.21 -7.46
N ALA A 30 -4.21 3.09 -6.61
CA ALA A 30 -3.80 1.83 -6.04
C ALA A 30 -2.86 2.05 -4.84
N THR A 31 -3.33 2.18 -3.63
CA THR A 31 -2.51 2.21 -2.39
C THR A 31 -1.07 2.76 -2.60
N LEU A 32 -0.96 3.87 -3.33
CA LEU A 32 0.32 4.45 -3.71
C LEU A 32 0.64 5.65 -2.82
N THR A 33 1.57 5.46 -1.89
CA THR A 33 2.01 6.50 -0.95
C THR A 33 2.64 7.67 -1.69
N ILE A 34 2.22 8.88 -1.35
CA ILE A 34 2.86 10.12 -1.78
C ILE A 34 4.17 10.26 -1.02
N THR A 35 5.29 10.31 -1.74
CA THR A 35 6.61 10.60 -1.17
C THR A 35 7.34 11.65 -2.00
N PRO A 36 8.28 12.43 -1.41
CA PRO A 36 9.07 13.41 -2.18
C PRO A 36 9.75 12.78 -3.40
N GLN A 37 10.36 11.60 -3.25
CA GLN A 37 11.03 10.90 -4.35
C GLN A 37 10.06 10.54 -5.48
N ARG A 38 8.85 10.09 -5.15
CA ARG A 38 7.83 9.76 -6.15
C ARG A 38 7.30 11.02 -6.84
N GLN A 39 7.20 12.14 -6.11
CA GLN A 39 6.78 13.43 -6.66
C GLN A 39 7.79 14.03 -7.64
N GLU A 40 9.04 13.57 -7.66
CA GLU A 40 10.01 13.97 -8.68
C GLU A 40 9.62 13.46 -10.07
N VAL A 41 9.03 12.27 -10.16
CA VAL A 41 8.76 11.56 -11.43
C VAL A 41 7.29 11.55 -11.85
N VAL A 42 6.33 11.66 -10.92
CA VAL A 42 4.89 11.70 -11.20
C VAL A 42 4.21 12.85 -10.45
N SER A 43 3.03 13.25 -10.93
CA SER A 43 2.12 14.12 -10.18
C SER A 43 1.17 13.29 -9.35
N PHE A 44 0.73 13.86 -8.22
CA PHE A 44 -0.28 13.26 -7.34
C PHE A 44 -1.49 14.17 -7.14
N SER A 45 -2.63 13.57 -6.91
CA SER A 45 -3.76 14.25 -6.27
C SER A 45 -3.43 14.62 -4.82
N ILE A 46 -4.34 15.34 -4.15
CA ILE A 46 -4.37 15.36 -2.69
C ILE A 46 -4.55 13.94 -2.15
N PRO A 47 -4.12 13.66 -0.89
CA PRO A 47 -4.34 12.35 -0.29
C PRO A 47 -5.84 12.01 -0.19
N TYR A 48 -6.23 10.81 -0.63
CA TYR A 48 -7.59 10.33 -0.46
C TYR A 48 -7.76 9.47 0.79
N ASP A 49 -6.69 8.84 1.28
CA ASP A 49 -6.66 8.05 2.51
C ASP A 49 -5.26 8.13 3.14
N VAL A 50 -5.13 7.73 4.40
CA VAL A 50 -3.84 7.61 5.09
C VAL A 50 -3.80 6.24 5.76
N ALA A 51 -2.93 5.38 5.25
CA ALA A 51 -2.62 4.09 5.86
C ALA A 51 -1.43 4.18 6.81
N GLY A 52 -1.09 3.09 7.45
CA GLY A 52 0.12 2.97 8.25
C GLY A 52 0.79 1.63 8.04
N GLN A 53 2.10 1.62 7.92
CA GLN A 53 2.84 0.37 7.83
C GLN A 53 2.62 -0.48 9.07
N ALA A 54 2.31 -1.75 8.88
CA ALA A 54 2.05 -2.74 9.91
C ALA A 54 2.80 -4.05 9.64
N VAL A 55 2.60 -5.03 10.48
CA VAL A 55 3.22 -6.36 10.37
C VAL A 55 2.14 -7.42 10.47
N LEU A 56 2.08 -8.32 9.50
CA LEU A 56 1.26 -9.52 9.47
C LEU A 56 2.11 -10.73 9.85
N VAL A 57 1.62 -11.53 10.77
CA VAL A 57 2.26 -12.77 11.25
C VAL A 57 1.26 -13.91 11.30
N ARG A 58 1.73 -15.16 11.38
CA ARG A 58 0.84 -16.29 11.71
C ARG A 58 0.29 -16.13 13.14
N THR A 59 -0.93 -16.57 13.38
CA THR A 59 -1.61 -16.44 14.67
C THR A 59 -0.82 -17.09 15.82
N ASN A 60 -0.13 -18.22 15.55
CA ASN A 60 0.72 -18.92 16.52
C ASN A 60 2.15 -18.36 16.62
N SER A 61 2.46 -17.23 15.95
CA SER A 61 3.79 -16.62 15.99
C SER A 61 4.11 -16.03 17.37
N SER A 62 5.37 -16.17 17.81
CA SER A 62 5.91 -15.49 18.98
C SER A 62 6.20 -14.01 18.75
N ILE A 63 6.22 -13.54 17.50
CA ILE A 63 6.47 -12.14 17.13
C ILE A 63 5.29 -11.30 17.59
N LYS A 64 5.55 -10.28 18.42
CA LYS A 64 4.54 -9.35 18.97
C LYS A 64 4.86 -7.88 18.71
N SER A 65 6.10 -7.59 18.30
CA SER A 65 6.61 -6.23 18.10
C SER A 65 7.68 -6.17 17.01
N LEU A 66 8.11 -4.96 16.64
CA LEU A 66 9.22 -4.77 15.68
C LEU A 66 10.54 -5.38 16.19
N SER A 67 10.83 -5.30 17.48
CA SER A 67 12.08 -5.85 18.05
C SER A 67 12.20 -7.35 17.81
N ASP A 68 11.07 -8.07 17.77
CA ASP A 68 11.05 -9.52 17.55
C ASP A 68 11.35 -9.91 16.11
N LEU A 69 11.41 -8.94 15.19
CA LEU A 69 11.76 -9.16 13.78
C LEU A 69 13.28 -9.23 13.55
N ALA A 70 14.09 -8.89 14.55
CA ALA A 70 15.55 -9.01 14.45
C ALA A 70 15.95 -10.46 14.11
N GLY A 71 16.74 -10.65 13.04
CA GLY A 71 17.14 -11.94 12.52
C GLY A 71 16.04 -12.77 11.84
N GLN A 72 14.78 -12.31 11.84
CA GLN A 72 13.66 -13.02 11.21
C GLN A 72 13.59 -12.77 9.70
N ASN A 73 13.06 -13.72 8.95
CA ASN A 73 12.75 -13.54 7.53
C ASN A 73 11.45 -12.73 7.39
N VAL A 74 11.56 -11.51 6.88
CA VAL A 74 10.43 -10.57 6.72
C VAL A 74 10.17 -10.32 5.24
N GLY A 75 8.98 -10.68 4.78
CA GLY A 75 8.53 -10.42 3.42
C GLY A 75 8.24 -8.95 3.19
N VAL A 76 8.78 -8.42 2.11
CA VAL A 76 8.53 -7.06 1.59
C VAL A 76 8.20 -7.12 0.11
N ILE A 77 7.48 -6.13 -0.39
CA ILE A 77 7.09 -6.09 -1.81
C ILE A 77 7.96 -5.07 -2.55
N PHE A 78 8.56 -5.48 -3.66
CA PHE A 78 9.37 -4.59 -4.49
C PHE A 78 8.60 -3.35 -4.93
N GLY A 79 9.23 -2.17 -4.80
CA GLY A 79 8.63 -0.88 -5.15
C GLY A 79 7.67 -0.31 -4.09
N SER A 80 7.51 -0.98 -2.92
CA SER A 80 6.77 -0.45 -1.79
C SER A 80 7.63 0.45 -0.90
N THR A 81 6.98 1.35 -0.14
CA THR A 81 7.64 2.12 0.93
C THR A 81 8.04 1.22 2.10
N ALA A 82 7.29 0.14 2.32
CA ALA A 82 7.50 -0.79 3.43
C ALA A 82 8.87 -1.46 3.41
N GLU A 83 9.41 -1.78 2.22
CA GLU A 83 10.76 -2.34 2.05
C GLU A 83 11.82 -1.38 2.62
N LYS A 84 11.78 -0.12 2.18
CA LYS A 84 12.74 0.91 2.61
C LYS A 84 12.57 1.24 4.11
N ASN A 85 11.33 1.38 4.56
CA ASN A 85 11.04 1.69 5.96
C ASN A 85 11.52 0.55 6.88
N MET A 86 11.29 -0.72 6.52
CA MET A 86 11.71 -1.86 7.34
C MET A 86 13.22 -1.96 7.45
N ALA A 87 13.97 -1.70 6.38
CA ALA A 87 15.43 -1.66 6.42
C ALA A 87 15.98 -0.63 7.44
N ASN A 88 15.25 0.48 7.64
CA ASN A 88 15.61 1.50 8.63
C ASN A 88 15.11 1.16 10.04
N LEU A 89 13.91 0.59 10.18
CA LEU A 89 13.28 0.29 11.47
C LEU A 89 13.89 -0.92 12.17
N VAL A 90 14.27 -1.95 11.39
CA VAL A 90 14.88 -3.18 11.89
C VAL A 90 16.00 -3.61 10.93
N PRO A 91 17.17 -2.96 10.98
CA PRO A 91 18.29 -3.25 10.06
C PRO A 91 18.80 -4.69 10.13
N THR A 92 18.52 -5.39 11.24
CA THR A 92 18.90 -6.78 11.47
C THR A 92 17.88 -7.81 10.99
N ALA A 93 16.73 -7.38 10.46
CA ALA A 93 15.77 -8.27 9.83
C ALA A 93 16.30 -8.78 8.47
N ASN A 94 16.03 -10.04 8.17
CA ASN A 94 16.37 -10.63 6.87
C ASN A 94 15.23 -10.35 5.88
N LEU A 95 15.34 -9.28 5.08
CA LEU A 95 14.30 -8.91 4.13
C LEU A 95 14.27 -9.89 2.95
N ARG A 96 13.07 -10.36 2.61
CA ARG A 96 12.77 -11.24 1.48
C ARG A 96 11.82 -10.52 0.54
N GLY A 97 12.33 -10.12 -0.65
CA GLY A 97 11.57 -9.39 -1.66
C GLY A 97 10.65 -10.29 -2.46
N PHE A 98 9.41 -9.85 -2.66
CA PHE A 98 8.39 -10.50 -3.50
C PHE A 98 7.88 -9.53 -4.57
N LYS A 99 7.43 -10.06 -5.70
CA LYS A 99 6.82 -9.26 -6.77
C LYS A 99 5.42 -8.80 -6.39
N ASN A 100 4.66 -9.67 -5.72
CA ASN A 100 3.27 -9.40 -5.34
C ASN A 100 2.94 -9.94 -3.95
N TYR A 101 1.80 -9.50 -3.43
CA TYR A 101 1.34 -9.84 -2.09
C TYR A 101 0.91 -11.29 -1.95
N ASN A 102 0.35 -11.90 -3.01
CA ASN A 102 -0.10 -13.30 -2.97
C ASN A 102 1.06 -14.26 -2.75
N ASP A 103 2.19 -14.04 -3.39
CA ASP A 103 3.38 -14.89 -3.23
C ASP A 103 4.00 -14.72 -1.84
N ALA A 104 4.07 -13.48 -1.32
CA ALA A 104 4.50 -13.23 0.05
C ALA A 104 3.57 -13.92 1.07
N TYR A 105 2.26 -13.85 0.85
CA TYR A 105 1.27 -14.48 1.72
C TYR A 105 1.37 -16.00 1.73
N LYS A 106 1.51 -16.63 0.55
CA LYS A 106 1.79 -18.07 0.45
C LYS A 106 3.06 -18.46 1.20
N ALA A 107 4.13 -17.69 1.07
CA ALA A 107 5.39 -17.91 1.77
C ALA A 107 5.24 -17.79 3.30
N LEU A 108 4.43 -16.84 3.79
CA LEU A 108 4.10 -16.70 5.21
C LEU A 108 3.35 -17.93 5.73
N LYS A 109 2.32 -18.37 5.03
CA LYS A 109 1.51 -19.55 5.41
C LYS A 109 2.34 -20.82 5.39
N ALA A 110 3.22 -20.99 4.41
CA ALA A 110 4.14 -22.12 4.32
C ALA A 110 5.29 -22.10 5.34
N GLY A 111 5.48 -21.00 6.08
CA GLY A 111 6.55 -20.86 7.05
C GLY A 111 7.93 -20.50 6.47
N HIS A 112 8.00 -20.19 5.17
CA HIS A 112 9.25 -19.76 4.52
C HIS A 112 9.70 -18.37 4.97
N ILE A 113 8.76 -17.53 5.40
CA ILE A 113 9.00 -16.25 6.08
C ILE A 113 8.21 -16.21 7.38
N ASN A 114 8.65 -15.34 8.31
CA ASN A 114 8.08 -15.22 9.65
C ASN A 114 7.02 -14.12 9.74
N ALA A 115 7.13 -13.10 8.91
CA ALA A 115 6.25 -11.94 8.87
C ALA A 115 6.17 -11.35 7.46
N ILE A 116 5.13 -10.56 7.19
CA ILE A 116 5.04 -9.64 6.05
C ILE A 116 4.88 -8.23 6.63
N THR A 117 5.59 -7.26 6.07
CA THR A 117 5.34 -5.85 6.38
C THR A 117 4.81 -5.11 5.16
N SER A 118 3.74 -4.37 5.36
CA SER A 118 3.09 -3.49 4.39
C SER A 118 2.09 -2.59 5.09
N ASP A 119 1.32 -1.84 4.31
CA ASP A 119 0.28 -0.97 4.83
C ASP A 119 -0.89 -1.79 5.41
N ASP A 120 -1.46 -1.30 6.50
CA ASP A 120 -2.57 -1.95 7.20
C ASP A 120 -3.77 -2.26 6.30
N THR A 121 -4.07 -1.37 5.35
CA THR A 121 -5.13 -1.58 4.36
C THR A 121 -4.92 -2.84 3.52
N ILE A 122 -3.68 -3.07 3.08
CA ILE A 122 -3.30 -4.23 2.28
C ILE A 122 -3.29 -5.49 3.14
N LEU A 123 -2.69 -5.40 4.32
CA LEU A 123 -2.61 -6.54 5.23
C LEU A 123 -3.99 -6.97 5.73
N SER A 124 -4.93 -6.03 5.95
CA SER A 124 -6.33 -6.36 6.29
C SER A 124 -6.99 -7.18 5.17
N GLY A 125 -6.75 -6.82 3.89
CA GLY A 125 -7.24 -7.60 2.77
C GLY A 125 -6.63 -9.00 2.68
N LEU A 126 -5.34 -9.17 3.03
CA LEU A 126 -4.69 -10.49 3.08
C LEU A 126 -5.19 -11.36 4.24
N ALA A 127 -5.52 -10.73 5.37
CA ALA A 127 -5.99 -11.41 6.58
C ALA A 127 -7.52 -11.61 6.59
N TYR A 128 -8.23 -11.07 5.60
CA TYR A 128 -9.69 -11.19 5.52
C TYR A 128 -10.09 -12.66 5.45
N ASP A 129 -11.00 -13.06 6.36
CA ASP A 129 -11.47 -14.44 6.50
C ASP A 129 -10.38 -15.52 6.71
N ASP A 130 -9.20 -15.16 7.25
CA ASP A 130 -8.16 -16.14 7.58
C ASP A 130 -7.68 -16.04 9.03
N ASP A 131 -8.23 -16.89 9.90
CA ASP A 131 -7.91 -16.98 11.33
C ASP A 131 -6.48 -17.46 11.62
N ASN A 132 -5.73 -17.92 10.60
CA ASN A 132 -4.37 -18.42 10.76
C ASN A 132 -3.32 -17.29 10.76
N VAL A 133 -3.73 -16.06 10.48
CA VAL A 133 -2.87 -14.88 10.48
C VAL A 133 -3.46 -13.75 11.32
N LYS A 134 -2.62 -12.86 11.79
CA LYS A 134 -3.01 -11.66 12.53
C LYS A 134 -2.11 -10.48 12.21
N ILE A 135 -2.67 -9.28 12.20
CA ILE A 135 -1.93 -8.03 12.09
C ILE A 135 -1.55 -7.57 13.49
N LEU A 136 -0.28 -7.19 13.69
CA LEU A 136 0.15 -6.58 14.94
C LEU A 136 -0.50 -5.18 15.08
N PRO A 137 -0.91 -4.79 16.31
CA PRO A 137 -1.77 -3.61 16.49
C PRO A 137 -1.08 -2.27 16.18
N LYS A 138 0.26 -2.24 16.21
CA LYS A 138 1.00 -0.98 16.04
C LYS A 138 1.23 -0.63 14.58
N ARG A 139 1.08 0.67 14.23
CA ARG A 139 1.47 1.28 12.95
C ARG A 139 2.80 1.99 13.13
N TYR A 140 3.66 1.92 12.12
CA TYR A 140 5.06 2.36 12.19
C TYR A 140 5.37 3.51 11.22
N SER A 141 4.39 3.91 10.40
CA SER A 141 4.50 5.06 9.49
C SER A 141 3.13 5.69 9.25
N GLN A 142 3.15 6.81 8.54
CA GLN A 142 1.97 7.40 7.89
C GLN A 142 2.18 7.31 6.38
N GLU A 143 1.25 6.66 5.70
CA GLU A 143 1.30 6.40 4.27
C GLU A 143 0.12 7.11 3.58
N PRO A 144 0.26 8.42 3.25
CA PRO A 144 -0.79 9.15 2.54
C PRO A 144 -0.91 8.64 1.11
N TYR A 145 -2.07 8.11 0.73
CA TYR A 145 -2.33 7.58 -0.61
C TYR A 145 -2.83 8.66 -1.56
N GLY A 146 -2.19 8.80 -2.70
CA GLY A 146 -2.61 9.68 -3.78
C GLY A 146 -2.86 8.95 -5.09
N ILE A 147 -3.68 9.54 -5.94
CA ILE A 147 -3.84 9.12 -7.33
C ILE A 147 -2.65 9.69 -8.10
N ALA A 148 -1.84 8.80 -8.70
CA ALA A 148 -0.68 9.23 -9.48
C ALA A 148 -1.02 9.29 -10.97
N PHE A 149 -0.38 10.21 -11.67
CA PHE A 149 -0.51 10.42 -13.12
C PHE A 149 0.74 11.10 -13.67
N LYS A 150 0.88 11.12 -14.99
CA LYS A 150 2.01 11.74 -15.68
C LYS A 150 2.21 13.19 -15.26
N LYS A 151 3.46 13.56 -15.02
CA LYS A 151 3.84 14.95 -14.70
C LYS A 151 3.91 15.77 -15.99
N SER A 152 2.84 16.51 -16.29
CA SER A 152 2.71 17.26 -17.54
C SER A 152 1.74 18.42 -17.36
N VAL A 153 1.91 19.49 -18.17
CA VAL A 153 0.96 20.61 -18.23
C VAL A 153 -0.45 20.14 -18.63
N SER A 154 -0.53 19.16 -19.52
CA SER A 154 -1.82 18.60 -19.98
C SER A 154 -2.62 17.92 -18.87
N THR A 155 -1.98 17.50 -17.77
CA THR A 155 -2.63 16.79 -16.65
C THR A 155 -3.07 17.73 -15.51
N VAL A 156 -2.81 19.03 -15.58
CA VAL A 156 -3.21 19.99 -14.53
C VAL A 156 -4.72 19.98 -14.30
N LYS A 157 -5.51 20.05 -15.38
CA LYS A 157 -6.99 19.99 -15.29
C LYS A 157 -7.50 18.65 -14.73
N LEU A 158 -6.80 17.55 -15.02
CA LEU A 158 -7.11 16.24 -14.44
C LEU A 158 -6.89 16.27 -12.93
N LYS A 159 -5.74 16.81 -12.48
CA LYS A 159 -5.44 16.96 -11.06
C LYS A 159 -6.51 17.76 -10.32
N GLU A 160 -6.86 18.94 -10.83
CA GLU A 160 -7.89 19.81 -10.22
C GLU A 160 -9.22 19.07 -10.05
N LYS A 161 -9.61 18.29 -11.07
CA LYS A 161 -10.83 17.51 -11.05
C LYS A 161 -10.79 16.36 -10.05
N LEU A 162 -9.66 15.65 -9.97
CA LEU A 162 -9.45 14.58 -8.99
C LEU A 162 -9.46 15.15 -7.56
N ASP A 163 -8.75 16.25 -7.33
CA ASP A 163 -8.69 16.90 -6.03
C ASP A 163 -10.07 17.39 -5.57
N PHE A 164 -10.89 17.93 -6.48
CA PHE A 164 -12.27 18.30 -6.20
C PHE A 164 -13.13 17.10 -5.79
N ILE A 165 -13.05 16.00 -6.54
CA ILE A 165 -13.79 14.77 -6.24
C ILE A 165 -13.36 14.18 -4.89
N ILE A 166 -12.06 14.14 -4.61
CA ILE A 166 -11.55 13.63 -3.33
C ILE A 166 -12.08 14.46 -2.16
N LYS A 167 -12.05 15.80 -2.27
CA LYS A 167 -12.61 16.69 -1.24
C LYS A 167 -14.10 16.44 -0.98
N ASP A 168 -14.88 16.25 -2.04
CA ASP A 168 -16.31 15.93 -1.93
C ASP A 168 -16.53 14.58 -1.20
N LEU A 169 -15.75 13.55 -1.55
CA LEU A 169 -15.80 12.25 -0.88
C LEU A 169 -15.39 12.33 0.60
N GLN A 170 -14.39 13.15 0.93
CA GLN A 170 -13.97 13.41 2.31
C GLN A 170 -15.05 14.11 3.12
N GLN A 171 -15.66 15.17 2.57
CA GLN A 171 -16.78 15.89 3.21
C GLN A 171 -17.99 14.99 3.47
N LYS A 172 -18.23 14.02 2.60
CA LYS A 172 -19.30 13.02 2.73
C LYS A 172 -18.93 11.82 3.62
N ASN A 173 -17.76 11.84 4.24
CA ASN A 173 -17.24 10.72 5.06
C ASN A 173 -17.26 9.36 4.34
N VAL A 174 -17.04 9.33 3.02
CA VAL A 174 -17.10 8.08 2.24
C VAL A 174 -15.96 7.16 2.65
N ILE A 175 -14.72 7.66 2.70
CA ILE A 175 -13.54 6.84 3.01
C ILE A 175 -13.62 6.23 4.43
N PRO A 176 -13.92 6.98 5.50
CA PRO A 176 -14.11 6.40 6.83
C PRO A 176 -15.15 5.28 6.88
N ARG A 177 -16.28 5.44 6.14
CA ARG A 177 -17.32 4.41 6.05
C ARG A 177 -16.83 3.15 5.33
N LEU A 178 -16.05 3.30 4.26
CA LEU A 178 -15.43 2.17 3.55
C LEU A 178 -14.42 1.45 4.45
N ARG A 179 -13.54 2.19 5.16
CA ARG A 179 -12.60 1.58 6.12
C ARG A 179 -13.34 0.76 7.18
N LYS A 180 -14.41 1.31 7.77
CA LYS A 180 -15.25 0.60 8.74
C LYS A 180 -15.90 -0.66 8.14
N HIS A 181 -16.44 -0.55 6.91
CA HIS A 181 -17.08 -1.67 6.23
C HIS A 181 -16.10 -2.85 5.97
N TRP A 182 -14.86 -2.55 5.65
CA TRP A 182 -13.82 -3.52 5.37
C TRP A 182 -12.92 -3.83 6.58
N GLU A 183 -13.29 -3.38 7.77
CA GLU A 183 -12.55 -3.60 9.03
C GLU A 183 -11.07 -3.17 8.95
N ILE A 184 -10.78 -2.13 8.18
CA ILE A 184 -9.43 -1.63 7.97
C ILE A 184 -9.01 -0.74 9.14
N GLY A 185 -7.91 -1.11 9.83
CA GLY A 185 -7.28 -0.26 10.85
C GLY A 185 -8.04 -0.19 12.17
N ILE A 186 -8.81 -1.22 12.49
CA ILE A 186 -9.47 -1.40 13.80
C ILE A 186 -8.44 -1.90 14.81
#